data_61a26fc60a432fee0230b01ba55fe25a
#
_entry.id   61a26fc60a432fee0230b01ba55fe25a
#
_cell.length_a   1.000
_cell.length_b   1.000
_cell.length_c   1.000
_cell.angle_alpha   90.00
_cell.angle_beta   90.00
_cell.angle_gamma   90.00
#
_symmetry.space_group_name_H-M   'P 1'
#
loop_
_entity.id
_entity.type
_entity.pdbx_description
1 polymer ?
#
loop_
_entity_poly.entity_id
_entity_poly.type
_entity_poly.pdbx_seq_one_letter_code
_entity_poly.pdbx_strand_id
1 'polypeptide(L)'
;MPKSKADLLIAQGGVETQNGNLILDNHKLSYHFDRFTKWLSGDKTAPVSVDMALTRSCGAMCSFCYAMVQEPQERKAIKTVDALNLLDDFAEIGVRGVSLISDGESTLSPAYVPFIQHAANVGIDVGNATNAWDWNPEKIDQVLPHLTWVRFTVAAGSPERYAEIMYKGKEHTYVFDNAMSNIKYAVELKRRLGLRVTLGIQMVLMPDFADQIVPFAKLGVDLGVDYAVIKHCSDDEQGSLGVDYGKYEQMHDLLLEAESFSTDMTKVIVKWSKILDGQISSYTKMYGPQFLLQISGSGLVAPSGMFFNARYSKLHIGNFMDERFIDIFKSQRYDRVMNYIVSDRFDCKTMMGSLPIQHYLNVAIDDHLKGKNLLKPPTNSEKPMHVNFL
;
A
#
# COMPACT_ATOMS: atom_id res chain seq x y z
N MET A 1 2.21 -21.55 -24.37
CA MET A 1 0.75 -21.56 -24.17
C MET A 1 0.45 -20.42 -23.20
N PRO A 2 -0.59 -19.60 -23.42
CA PRO A 2 -0.96 -18.58 -22.45
C PRO A 2 -1.30 -19.26 -21.11
N LYS A 3 -0.82 -18.66 -19.99
CA LYS A 3 -1.13 -19.14 -18.65
C LYS A 3 -2.66 -19.10 -18.44
N SER A 4 -3.25 -20.16 -17.93
CA SER A 4 -4.67 -20.17 -17.59
C SER A 4 -4.93 -19.24 -16.37
N LYS A 5 -6.18 -18.82 -16.14
CA LYS A 5 -6.57 -18.07 -14.94
C LYS A 5 -6.14 -18.81 -13.66
N ALA A 6 -6.21 -20.15 -13.66
CA ALA A 6 -5.77 -20.98 -12.56
C ALA A 6 -4.23 -20.91 -12.35
N ASP A 7 -3.45 -20.92 -13.45
CA ASP A 7 -1.98 -20.81 -13.37
C ASP A 7 -1.53 -19.44 -12.86
N LEU A 8 -2.24 -18.37 -13.22
CA LEU A 8 -1.98 -17.01 -12.77
C LEU A 8 -2.30 -16.84 -11.27
N LEU A 9 -3.33 -17.54 -10.77
CA LEU A 9 -3.71 -17.52 -9.36
C LEU A 9 -2.80 -18.42 -8.49
N ILE A 10 -2.17 -19.45 -9.05
CA ILE A 10 -1.21 -20.32 -8.33
C ILE A 10 0.08 -19.56 -7.99
N ALA A 11 0.44 -18.51 -8.73
CA ALA A 11 1.57 -17.62 -8.41
C ALA A 11 1.39 -16.76 -7.13
N GLN A 12 0.29 -16.93 -6.39
CA GLN A 12 0.02 -16.22 -5.12
C GLN A 12 0.97 -16.59 -3.97
N GLY A 13 1.83 -17.60 -4.14
CA GLY A 13 2.85 -18.00 -3.16
C GLY A 13 4.01 -17.02 -2.97
N GLY A 14 4.06 -15.97 -3.78
CA GLY A 14 5.17 -15.01 -3.81
C GLY A 14 6.16 -15.28 -4.93
N VAL A 15 7.12 -14.38 -5.06
CA VAL A 15 8.19 -14.42 -6.05
C VAL A 15 9.52 -14.53 -5.34
N GLU A 16 10.31 -15.53 -5.69
CA GLU A 16 11.67 -15.66 -5.17
C GLU A 16 12.57 -14.54 -5.71
N THR A 17 13.22 -13.86 -4.81
CA THR A 17 14.23 -12.84 -5.09
C THR A 17 15.54 -13.23 -4.46
N GLN A 18 16.63 -12.52 -4.77
CA GLN A 18 17.93 -12.74 -4.13
C GLN A 18 17.88 -12.54 -2.59
N ASN A 19 16.90 -11.82 -2.08
CA ASN A 19 16.75 -11.48 -0.65
C ASN A 19 15.66 -12.32 0.05
N GLY A 20 15.03 -13.26 -0.64
CA GLY A 20 13.99 -14.15 -0.12
C GLY A 20 12.65 -14.02 -0.84
N ASN A 21 11.63 -14.68 -0.31
CA ASN A 21 10.29 -14.72 -0.91
C ASN A 21 9.55 -13.39 -0.71
N LEU A 22 9.19 -12.72 -1.81
CA LEU A 22 8.45 -11.47 -1.85
C LEU A 22 6.99 -11.71 -2.23
N ILE A 23 6.07 -11.53 -1.28
CA ILE A 23 4.63 -11.67 -1.48
C ILE A 23 4.00 -10.29 -1.67
N LEU A 24 3.54 -9.96 -2.88
CA LEU A 24 2.87 -8.70 -3.22
C LEU A 24 1.41 -8.86 -3.68
N ASP A 25 1.02 -10.04 -4.16
CA ASP A 25 -0.32 -10.34 -4.66
C ASP A 25 -1.06 -11.36 -3.77
N ASN A 26 -0.86 -11.27 -2.45
CA ASN A 26 -1.49 -12.10 -1.42
C ASN A 26 -1.35 -11.42 -0.05
N HIS A 27 -1.81 -12.10 1.02
CA HIS A 27 -1.69 -11.66 2.41
C HIS A 27 -0.59 -12.43 3.16
N LYS A 28 -0.19 -11.89 4.33
CA LYS A 28 0.77 -12.52 5.24
C LYS A 28 0.17 -12.83 6.63
N LEU A 29 -1.16 -12.82 6.75
CA LEU A 29 -1.86 -13.00 8.03
C LEU A 29 -1.53 -14.33 8.72
N SER A 30 -1.23 -15.39 7.97
CA SER A 30 -0.79 -16.68 8.50
C SER A 30 0.46 -16.59 9.40
N TYR A 31 1.34 -15.61 9.12
CA TYR A 31 2.55 -15.38 9.95
C TYR A 31 2.25 -14.59 11.25
N HIS A 32 1.01 -14.11 11.40
CA HIS A 32 0.47 -13.47 12.60
C HIS A 32 -0.73 -14.26 13.15
N PHE A 33 -0.65 -15.59 13.04
CA PHE A 33 -1.75 -16.50 13.33
C PHE A 33 -2.23 -16.43 14.80
N ASP A 34 -1.33 -16.17 15.75
CA ASP A 34 -1.67 -15.91 17.14
C ASP A 34 -2.60 -14.72 17.32
N ARG A 35 -2.37 -13.63 16.56
CA ARG A 35 -3.23 -12.46 16.58
C ARG A 35 -4.59 -12.74 15.93
N PHE A 36 -4.58 -13.48 14.83
CA PHE A 36 -5.80 -13.91 14.15
C PHE A 36 -6.67 -14.80 15.06
N THR A 37 -6.09 -15.77 15.77
CA THR A 37 -6.83 -16.65 16.68
C THR A 37 -7.38 -15.91 17.90
N LYS A 38 -6.65 -14.95 18.47
CA LYS A 38 -7.16 -14.07 19.53
C LYS A 38 -8.38 -13.28 19.06
N TRP A 39 -8.28 -12.67 17.87
CA TRP A 39 -9.42 -11.96 17.30
C TRP A 39 -10.63 -12.88 17.07
N LEU A 40 -10.43 -14.09 16.57
CA LEU A 40 -11.50 -15.09 16.42
C LEU A 40 -12.17 -15.47 17.76
N SER A 41 -11.41 -15.45 18.85
CA SER A 41 -11.93 -15.71 20.21
C SER A 41 -12.69 -14.50 20.79
N GLY A 42 -12.79 -13.39 20.06
CA GLY A 42 -13.46 -12.16 20.49
C GLY A 42 -12.57 -11.19 21.25
N ASP A 43 -11.28 -11.48 21.37
CA ASP A 43 -10.33 -10.57 22.01
C ASP A 43 -10.08 -9.33 21.13
N LYS A 44 -9.99 -8.17 21.75
CA LYS A 44 -9.53 -6.95 21.09
C LYS A 44 -8.04 -7.05 20.78
N THR A 45 -7.69 -6.99 19.52
CA THR A 45 -6.30 -7.06 19.07
C THR A 45 -5.91 -5.78 18.34
N ALA A 46 -4.68 -5.31 18.54
CA ALA A 46 -4.14 -4.20 17.74
C ALA A 46 -3.93 -4.65 16.28
N PRO A 47 -4.03 -3.73 15.30
CA PRO A 47 -3.64 -4.03 13.93
C PRO A 47 -2.17 -4.48 13.88
N VAL A 48 -1.84 -5.36 12.93
CA VAL A 48 -0.44 -5.77 12.68
C VAL A 48 0.31 -4.61 12.03
N SER A 49 -0.33 -3.98 11.04
CA SER A 49 0.23 -2.85 10.31
C SER A 49 -0.76 -1.71 10.18
N VAL A 50 -0.21 -0.51 9.95
CA VAL A 50 -0.97 0.71 9.68
C VAL A 50 -0.44 1.37 8.42
N ASP A 51 -1.33 1.72 7.50
CA ASP A 51 -1.00 2.58 6.36
C ASP A 51 -1.36 4.02 6.72
N MET A 52 -0.42 4.96 6.57
CA MET A 52 -0.64 6.35 6.92
C MET A 52 0.15 7.31 6.03
N ALA A 53 -0.23 8.59 6.05
CA ALA A 53 0.60 9.67 5.55
C ALA A 53 0.93 10.65 6.68
N LEU A 54 2.07 11.33 6.58
CA LEU A 54 2.49 12.37 7.53
C LEU A 54 1.98 13.76 7.13
N THR A 55 1.44 13.89 5.92
CA THR A 55 0.85 15.12 5.38
C THR A 55 -0.08 14.76 4.22
N ARG A 56 -1.09 15.58 3.99
CA ARG A 56 -1.93 15.54 2.78
C ARG A 56 -1.35 16.34 1.61
N SER A 57 -0.29 17.11 1.85
CA SER A 57 0.38 17.86 0.79
C SER A 57 1.06 16.87 -0.18
N CYS A 58 0.95 17.14 -1.47
CA CYS A 58 1.60 16.38 -2.52
C CYS A 58 1.90 17.30 -3.70
N GLY A 59 3.10 17.22 -4.27
CA GLY A 59 3.49 17.97 -5.45
C GLY A 59 2.96 17.36 -6.76
N ALA A 60 2.53 16.09 -6.74
CA ALA A 60 1.97 15.41 -7.89
C ALA A 60 0.44 15.56 -7.97
N MET A 61 -0.11 15.42 -9.18
CA MET A 61 -1.56 15.46 -9.48
C MET A 61 -1.96 14.21 -10.27
N CYS A 62 -1.51 13.05 -9.82
CA CYS A 62 -1.70 11.78 -10.53
C CYS A 62 -3.17 11.55 -10.88
N SER A 63 -3.45 11.23 -12.15
CA SER A 63 -4.81 11.01 -12.65
C SER A 63 -5.51 9.78 -12.05
N PHE A 64 -4.73 8.84 -11.49
CA PHE A 64 -5.21 7.65 -10.77
C PHE A 64 -5.26 7.84 -9.25
N CYS A 65 -5.01 9.06 -8.74
CA CYS A 65 -4.85 9.26 -7.31
C CYS A 65 -6.21 9.38 -6.59
N TYR A 66 -6.50 8.41 -5.75
CA TYR A 66 -7.71 8.43 -4.93
C TYR A 66 -7.79 9.65 -3.99
N ALA A 67 -6.66 10.16 -3.50
CA ALA A 67 -6.65 11.35 -2.65
C ALA A 67 -7.16 12.62 -3.38
N MET A 68 -7.09 12.66 -4.71
CA MET A 68 -7.58 13.78 -5.51
C MET A 68 -9.11 13.88 -5.57
N VAL A 69 -9.82 12.78 -5.26
CA VAL A 69 -11.29 12.73 -5.21
C VAL A 69 -11.81 12.82 -3.76
N GLN A 70 -10.91 12.96 -2.78
CA GLN A 70 -11.30 13.20 -1.40
C GLN A 70 -11.62 14.68 -1.15
N GLU A 71 -12.56 14.90 -0.24
CA GLU A 71 -12.92 16.24 0.22
C GLU A 71 -11.73 16.94 0.90
N PRO A 72 -11.57 18.27 0.76
CA PRO A 72 -10.61 19.03 1.54
C PRO A 72 -10.86 18.84 3.04
N GLN A 73 -9.76 18.70 3.80
CA GLN A 73 -9.79 18.63 5.25
C GLN A 73 -9.07 19.85 5.83
N GLU A 74 -9.50 20.32 7.00
CA GLU A 74 -8.90 21.49 7.65
C GLU A 74 -7.41 21.28 7.96
N ARG A 75 -7.08 20.11 8.53
CA ARG A 75 -5.70 19.75 8.83
C ARG A 75 -5.07 19.04 7.65
N LYS A 76 -3.87 19.49 7.27
CA LYS A 76 -3.14 18.96 6.10
C LYS A 76 -1.83 18.27 6.46
N ALA A 77 -1.37 18.38 7.71
CA ALA A 77 -0.09 17.81 8.14
C ALA A 77 -0.11 17.44 9.62
N ILE A 78 0.64 16.41 9.96
CA ILE A 78 0.85 15.91 11.31
C ILE A 78 2.08 16.61 11.89
N LYS A 79 1.99 17.10 13.13
CA LYS A 79 3.14 17.68 13.84
C LYS A 79 4.14 16.58 14.22
N THR A 80 5.43 16.90 14.20
CA THR A 80 6.47 15.92 14.52
C THR A 80 6.25 15.27 15.89
N VAL A 81 5.91 16.05 16.92
CA VAL A 81 5.68 15.51 18.27
C VAL A 81 4.51 14.52 18.29
N ASP A 82 3.42 14.81 17.58
CA ASP A 82 2.26 13.91 17.52
C ASP A 82 2.58 12.63 16.76
N ALA A 83 3.39 12.73 15.69
CA ALA A 83 3.86 11.58 14.93
C ALA A 83 4.77 10.64 15.74
N LEU A 84 5.66 11.18 16.59
CA LEU A 84 6.52 10.39 17.47
C LEU A 84 5.70 9.72 18.59
N ASN A 85 4.80 10.47 19.24
CA ASN A 85 3.89 9.93 20.25
C ASN A 85 3.01 8.79 19.68
N LEU A 86 2.59 8.89 18.41
CA LEU A 86 1.85 7.84 17.73
C LEU A 86 2.65 6.53 17.64
N LEU A 87 3.96 6.61 17.34
CA LEU A 87 4.85 5.45 17.29
C LEU A 87 5.01 4.81 18.67
N ASP A 88 5.10 5.60 19.72
CA ASP A 88 5.16 5.09 21.10
C ASP A 88 3.86 4.35 21.45
N ASP A 89 2.69 4.91 21.10
CA ASP A 89 1.39 4.25 21.27
C ASP A 89 1.30 2.96 20.46
N PHE A 90 1.79 2.96 19.22
CA PHE A 90 1.83 1.78 18.37
C PHE A 90 2.70 0.66 18.94
N ALA A 91 3.88 1.01 19.45
CA ALA A 91 4.78 0.05 20.09
C ALA A 91 4.13 -0.56 21.34
N GLU A 92 3.48 0.25 22.19
CA GLU A 92 2.81 -0.17 23.41
C GLU A 92 1.68 -1.17 23.13
N ILE A 93 0.82 -0.90 22.14
CA ILE A 93 -0.30 -1.80 21.81
C ILE A 93 0.11 -3.00 20.93
N GLY A 94 1.33 -2.97 20.35
CA GLY A 94 1.90 -4.09 19.60
C GLY A 94 1.70 -4.02 18.07
N VAL A 95 1.52 -2.84 17.47
CA VAL A 95 1.67 -2.66 16.01
C VAL A 95 3.09 -3.03 15.61
N ARG A 96 3.28 -3.65 14.46
CA ARG A 96 4.57 -4.17 13.99
C ARG A 96 5.13 -3.43 12.78
N GLY A 97 4.27 -2.86 11.94
CA GLY A 97 4.70 -2.18 10.74
C GLY A 97 3.86 -0.95 10.44
N VAL A 98 4.50 0.07 9.88
CA VAL A 98 3.86 1.28 9.37
C VAL A 98 4.28 1.48 7.91
N SER A 99 3.30 1.56 7.02
CA SER A 99 3.53 1.98 5.64
C SER A 99 3.23 3.46 5.51
N LEU A 100 4.21 4.27 5.14
CA LEU A 100 3.97 5.67 4.74
C LEU A 100 3.36 5.70 3.33
N ILE A 101 2.07 5.37 3.27
CA ILE A 101 1.26 5.28 2.05
C ILE A 101 -0.20 5.61 2.36
N SER A 102 -0.67 6.77 1.96
CA SER A 102 -2.06 7.20 2.11
C SER A 102 -2.35 8.39 1.19
N ASP A 103 -2.93 9.46 1.70
CA ASP A 103 -3.50 10.60 0.97
C ASP A 103 -2.57 11.82 0.88
N GLY A 104 -1.27 11.60 0.65
CA GLY A 104 -0.27 12.65 0.47
C GLY A 104 1.13 12.11 0.22
N GLU A 105 2.11 13.01 0.13
CA GLU A 105 3.53 12.67 -0.03
C GLU A 105 4.28 12.89 1.29
N SER A 106 4.52 11.80 2.03
CA SER A 106 5.11 11.87 3.39
C SER A 106 6.51 12.47 3.41
N THR A 107 7.27 12.39 2.32
CA THR A 107 8.63 12.96 2.21
C THR A 107 8.64 14.50 2.31
N LEU A 108 7.50 15.17 2.12
CA LEU A 108 7.34 16.61 2.30
C LEU A 108 7.17 17.02 3.76
N SER A 109 6.85 16.07 4.65
CA SER A 109 6.62 16.39 6.07
C SER A 109 7.93 16.63 6.83
N PRO A 110 8.01 17.66 7.67
CA PRO A 110 9.13 17.80 8.62
C PRO A 110 9.29 16.62 9.59
N ALA A 111 8.20 15.88 9.83
CA ALA A 111 8.21 14.69 10.65
C ALA A 111 8.85 13.47 9.98
N TYR A 112 9.07 13.47 8.66
CA TYR A 112 9.45 12.29 7.88
C TYR A 112 10.71 11.58 8.39
N VAL A 113 11.82 12.31 8.48
CA VAL A 113 13.09 11.74 8.94
C VAL A 113 13.02 11.35 10.42
N PRO A 114 12.58 12.24 11.35
CA PRO A 114 12.43 11.88 12.75
C PRO A 114 11.52 10.67 12.99
N PHE A 115 10.42 10.56 12.24
CA PHE A 115 9.48 9.44 12.34
C PHE A 115 10.14 8.10 12.03
N ILE A 116 10.86 8.00 10.90
CA ILE A 116 11.50 6.76 10.47
C ILE A 116 12.61 6.34 11.46
N GLN A 117 13.42 7.31 11.92
CA GLN A 117 14.46 7.04 12.91
C GLN A 117 13.89 6.60 14.26
N HIS A 118 12.81 7.25 14.71
CA HIS A 118 12.15 6.88 15.97
C HIS A 118 11.48 5.50 15.88
N ALA A 119 10.83 5.18 14.75
CA ALA A 119 10.23 3.86 14.53
C ALA A 119 11.26 2.73 14.67
N ALA A 120 12.47 2.91 14.11
CA ALA A 120 13.55 1.95 14.28
C ALA A 120 13.96 1.77 15.75
N ASN A 121 13.97 2.87 16.54
CA ASN A 121 14.32 2.83 17.97
C ASN A 121 13.27 2.09 18.81
N VAL A 122 11.97 2.17 18.45
CA VAL A 122 10.88 1.49 19.17
C VAL A 122 10.51 0.12 18.56
N GLY A 123 11.27 -0.34 17.56
CA GLY A 123 11.12 -1.67 16.97
C GLY A 123 9.92 -1.84 16.03
N ILE A 124 9.51 -0.77 15.35
CA ILE A 124 8.46 -0.78 14.32
C ILE A 124 9.10 -0.72 12.93
N ASP A 125 8.76 -1.68 12.08
CA ASP A 125 9.20 -1.67 10.68
C ASP A 125 8.51 -0.55 9.91
N VAL A 126 9.27 0.19 9.09
CA VAL A 126 8.71 1.24 8.22
C VAL A 126 8.91 0.91 6.76
N GLY A 127 7.81 0.98 6.00
CA GLY A 127 7.82 1.03 4.54
C GLY A 127 7.46 2.41 4.04
N ASN A 128 7.99 2.81 2.89
CA ASN A 128 7.71 4.13 2.30
C ASN A 128 7.25 3.99 0.85
N ALA A 129 6.13 4.64 0.50
CA ALA A 129 5.74 4.88 -0.88
C ALA A 129 5.88 6.37 -1.20
N THR A 130 6.52 6.70 -2.31
CA THR A 130 6.82 8.08 -2.71
C THR A 130 6.80 8.24 -4.22
N ASN A 131 6.52 9.45 -4.70
CA ASN A 131 6.70 9.82 -6.10
C ASN A 131 8.18 10.04 -6.48
N ALA A 132 9.09 9.94 -5.51
CA ALA A 132 10.55 10.14 -5.61
C ALA A 132 11.00 11.57 -5.98
N TRP A 133 10.10 12.47 -6.32
CA TRP A 133 10.43 13.83 -6.75
C TRP A 133 11.17 14.63 -5.66
N ASP A 134 10.62 14.67 -4.44
CA ASP A 134 11.16 15.43 -3.31
C ASP A 134 12.07 14.59 -2.39
N TRP A 135 12.34 13.35 -2.76
CA TRP A 135 13.15 12.44 -1.98
C TRP A 135 14.62 12.52 -2.41
N ASN A 136 15.26 13.64 -2.08
CA ASN A 136 16.63 13.97 -2.47
C ASN A 136 17.68 13.11 -1.74
N PRO A 137 18.95 13.09 -2.22
CA PRO A 137 20.04 12.32 -1.61
C PRO A 137 20.22 12.53 -0.11
N GLU A 138 20.09 13.76 0.39
CA GLU A 138 20.23 14.07 1.80
C GLU A 138 19.18 13.33 2.67
N LYS A 139 17.93 13.31 2.24
CA LYS A 139 16.86 12.55 2.92
C LYS A 139 17.10 11.04 2.77
N ILE A 140 17.50 10.59 1.57
CA ILE A 140 17.77 9.17 1.30
C ILE A 140 18.85 8.64 2.23
N ASP A 141 19.97 9.35 2.39
CA ASP A 141 21.08 8.96 3.27
C ASP A 141 20.62 8.78 4.74
N GLN A 142 19.71 9.63 5.21
CA GLN A 142 19.24 9.61 6.59
C GLN A 142 18.23 8.50 6.88
N VAL A 143 17.44 8.05 5.89
CA VAL A 143 16.32 7.15 6.16
C VAL A 143 16.46 5.76 5.54
N LEU A 144 17.17 5.62 4.43
CA LEU A 144 17.25 4.33 3.71
C LEU A 144 17.76 3.17 4.58
N PRO A 145 18.74 3.36 5.49
CA PRO A 145 19.19 2.30 6.39
C PRO A 145 18.15 1.82 7.41
N HIS A 146 17.09 2.59 7.63
CA HIS A 146 16.04 2.31 8.61
C HIS A 146 14.75 1.81 7.97
N LEU A 147 14.68 1.77 6.65
CA LEU A 147 13.47 1.33 5.92
C LEU A 147 13.51 -0.16 5.59
N THR A 148 12.36 -0.80 5.71
CA THR A 148 12.17 -2.20 5.30
C THR A 148 11.99 -2.29 3.79
N TRP A 149 11.19 -1.37 3.23
CA TRP A 149 11.00 -1.27 1.78
C TRP A 149 10.70 0.17 1.35
N VAL A 150 11.04 0.48 0.11
CA VAL A 150 10.62 1.70 -0.59
C VAL A 150 9.96 1.33 -1.90
N ARG A 151 8.81 1.92 -2.17
CA ARG A 151 8.08 1.75 -3.42
C ARG A 151 7.87 3.09 -4.10
N PHE A 152 8.51 3.26 -5.22
CA PHE A 152 8.38 4.48 -6.01
C PHE A 152 7.16 4.38 -6.91
N THR A 153 6.28 5.38 -6.88
CA THR A 153 5.14 5.48 -7.79
C THR A 153 5.64 6.03 -9.12
N VAL A 154 5.68 5.18 -10.13
CA VAL A 154 6.11 5.49 -11.48
C VAL A 154 5.06 4.98 -12.45
N ALA A 155 4.32 5.89 -13.11
CA ALA A 155 3.17 5.50 -13.91
C ALA A 155 3.49 5.26 -15.39
N ALA A 156 4.71 5.60 -15.84
CA ALA A 156 5.11 5.46 -17.24
C ALA A 156 6.63 5.28 -17.38
N GLY A 157 7.03 4.66 -18.48
CA GLY A 157 8.44 4.46 -18.85
C GLY A 157 9.04 5.58 -19.70
N SER A 158 8.27 6.62 -20.07
CA SER A 158 8.76 7.78 -20.83
C SER A 158 8.47 9.10 -20.12
N PRO A 159 9.35 10.12 -20.27
CA PRO A 159 9.21 11.41 -19.59
C PRO A 159 7.89 12.11 -19.89
N GLU A 160 7.44 12.12 -21.14
CA GLU A 160 6.23 12.83 -21.59
C GLU A 160 4.98 12.17 -21.02
N ARG A 161 4.88 10.83 -21.07
CA ARG A 161 3.74 10.10 -20.50
C ARG A 161 3.75 10.14 -18.98
N TYR A 162 4.92 10.08 -18.35
CA TYR A 162 5.05 10.24 -16.91
C TYR A 162 4.53 11.62 -16.46
N ALA A 163 4.97 12.70 -17.13
CA ALA A 163 4.54 14.06 -16.82
C ALA A 163 3.03 14.26 -17.05
N GLU A 164 2.49 13.70 -18.14
CA GLU A 164 1.06 13.75 -18.45
C GLU A 164 0.23 13.04 -17.36
N ILE A 165 0.61 11.83 -16.97
CA ILE A 165 -0.15 10.98 -16.01
C ILE A 165 0.00 11.49 -14.58
N MET A 166 1.22 11.85 -14.17
CA MET A 166 1.54 12.18 -12.78
C MET A 166 1.41 13.68 -12.47
N TYR A 167 1.51 14.57 -13.46
CA TYR A 167 1.57 16.02 -13.26
C TYR A 167 0.62 16.83 -14.16
N LYS A 168 -0.21 16.16 -14.97
CA LYS A 168 -1.19 16.76 -15.88
C LYS A 168 -0.61 17.73 -16.91
N GLY A 169 0.69 17.57 -17.27
CA GLY A 169 1.31 18.46 -18.27
C GLY A 169 2.60 17.87 -18.82
N LYS A 170 2.70 17.82 -20.16
CA LYS A 170 3.90 17.31 -20.85
C LYS A 170 5.12 18.21 -20.68
N GLU A 171 4.92 19.47 -20.32
CA GLU A 171 5.97 20.45 -20.01
C GLU A 171 6.76 20.11 -18.72
N HIS A 172 6.23 19.24 -17.89
CA HIS A 172 6.86 18.82 -16.62
C HIS A 172 7.78 17.61 -16.77
N THR A 173 8.40 17.37 -17.93
CA THR A 173 9.27 16.19 -18.15
C THR A 173 10.48 16.14 -17.21
N TYR A 174 10.97 17.29 -16.74
CA TYR A 174 12.07 17.37 -15.77
C TYR A 174 11.79 16.66 -14.44
N VAL A 175 10.50 16.47 -14.08
CA VAL A 175 10.14 15.70 -12.86
C VAL A 175 10.46 14.22 -13.02
N PHE A 176 10.41 13.69 -14.23
CA PHE A 176 10.83 12.33 -14.53
C PHE A 176 12.32 12.15 -14.27
N ASP A 177 13.15 13.03 -14.83
CA ASP A 177 14.61 12.93 -14.68
C ASP A 177 15.03 13.05 -13.23
N ASN A 178 14.42 13.94 -12.44
CA ASN A 178 14.67 14.07 -11.02
C ASN A 178 14.26 12.80 -10.24
N ALA A 179 13.07 12.29 -10.50
CA ALA A 179 12.60 11.06 -9.84
C ALA A 179 13.53 9.88 -10.17
N MET A 180 13.88 9.71 -11.46
CA MET A 180 14.79 8.63 -11.89
C MET A 180 16.18 8.78 -11.28
N SER A 181 16.69 10.01 -11.16
CA SER A 181 17.98 10.29 -10.52
C SER A 181 17.97 9.88 -9.03
N ASN A 182 16.91 10.25 -8.30
CA ASN A 182 16.76 9.90 -6.89
C ASN A 182 16.60 8.38 -6.69
N ILE A 183 15.85 7.69 -7.57
CA ILE A 183 15.72 6.23 -7.54
C ILE A 183 17.08 5.56 -7.77
N LYS A 184 17.82 5.98 -8.79
CA LYS A 184 19.18 5.47 -9.07
C LYS A 184 20.11 5.67 -7.88
N TYR A 185 20.07 6.86 -7.27
CA TYR A 185 20.86 7.15 -6.08
C TYR A 185 20.54 6.17 -4.93
N ALA A 186 19.26 5.92 -4.67
CA ALA A 186 18.84 4.97 -3.64
C ALA A 186 19.32 3.54 -3.94
N VAL A 187 19.23 3.09 -5.21
CA VAL A 187 19.73 1.77 -5.64
C VAL A 187 21.24 1.67 -5.45
N GLU A 188 22.00 2.69 -5.83
CA GLU A 188 23.45 2.75 -5.66
C GLU A 188 23.84 2.76 -4.18
N LEU A 189 23.16 3.56 -3.35
CA LEU A 189 23.40 3.61 -1.91
C LEU A 189 23.12 2.26 -1.25
N LYS A 190 22.01 1.60 -1.60
CA LYS A 190 21.70 0.25 -1.13
C LYS A 190 22.83 -0.72 -1.42
N ARG A 191 23.34 -0.73 -2.67
CA ARG A 191 24.43 -1.62 -3.08
C ARG A 191 25.74 -1.30 -2.36
N ARG A 192 26.10 -0.01 -2.28
CA ARG A 192 27.32 0.47 -1.64
C ARG A 192 27.40 0.10 -0.17
N LEU A 193 26.26 0.20 0.54
CA LEU A 193 26.20 -0.07 1.98
C LEU A 193 25.72 -1.48 2.33
N GLY A 194 25.38 -2.31 1.34
CA GLY A 194 24.87 -3.67 1.57
C GLY A 194 23.56 -3.69 2.35
N LEU A 195 22.65 -2.71 2.11
CA LEU A 195 21.41 -2.59 2.85
C LEU A 195 20.39 -3.66 2.43
N ARG A 196 19.59 -4.11 3.39
CA ARG A 196 18.54 -5.12 3.18
C ARG A 196 17.20 -4.54 2.71
N VAL A 197 17.07 -3.21 2.65
CA VAL A 197 15.86 -2.54 2.18
C VAL A 197 15.48 -3.03 0.78
N THR A 198 14.20 -3.28 0.53
CA THR A 198 13.72 -3.64 -0.81
C THR A 198 13.25 -2.39 -1.54
N LEU A 199 13.77 -2.18 -2.75
CA LEU A 199 13.42 -1.05 -3.60
C LEU A 199 12.59 -1.51 -4.79
N GLY A 200 11.42 -0.92 -5.01
CA GLY A 200 10.58 -1.26 -6.16
C GLY A 200 9.89 -0.07 -6.78
N ILE A 201 9.55 -0.18 -8.06
CA ILE A 201 8.66 0.78 -8.73
C ILE A 201 7.26 0.20 -8.85
N GLN A 202 6.23 1.06 -8.82
CA GLN A 202 4.84 0.67 -8.97
C GLN A 202 4.12 1.50 -10.02
N MET A 203 3.47 0.81 -10.93
CA MET A 203 2.46 1.37 -11.82
C MET A 203 1.06 1.12 -11.27
N VAL A 204 0.29 2.19 -11.08
CA VAL A 204 -1.17 2.11 -10.92
C VAL A 204 -1.77 2.22 -12.32
N LEU A 205 -2.13 1.09 -12.89
CA LEU A 205 -2.60 0.98 -14.25
C LEU A 205 -4.05 1.42 -14.36
N MET A 206 -4.31 2.42 -15.18
CA MET A 206 -5.63 2.68 -15.76
C MET A 206 -5.62 2.21 -17.23
N PRO A 207 -6.76 1.82 -17.79
CA PRO A 207 -6.82 1.34 -19.19
C PRO A 207 -6.18 2.30 -20.20
N ASP A 208 -6.30 3.60 -19.99
CA ASP A 208 -5.74 4.64 -20.87
C ASP A 208 -4.20 4.74 -20.84
N PHE A 209 -3.55 3.97 -19.94
CA PHE A 209 -2.09 3.90 -19.80
C PHE A 209 -1.51 2.58 -20.29
N ALA A 210 -2.27 1.78 -21.01
CA ALA A 210 -1.85 0.46 -21.51
C ALA A 210 -0.57 0.53 -22.36
N ASP A 211 -0.37 1.65 -23.09
CA ASP A 211 0.83 1.94 -23.86
C ASP A 211 2.11 2.00 -23.00
N GLN A 212 1.98 2.17 -21.68
CA GLN A 212 3.10 2.26 -20.76
C GLN A 212 3.42 0.95 -20.01
N ILE A 213 2.67 -0.12 -20.18
CA ILE A 213 2.87 -1.39 -19.50
C ILE A 213 4.29 -1.94 -19.77
N VAL A 214 4.64 -2.11 -21.02
CA VAL A 214 5.96 -2.64 -21.43
C VAL A 214 7.10 -1.64 -21.19
N PRO A 215 6.97 -0.34 -21.53
CA PRO A 215 7.99 0.66 -21.17
C PRO A 215 8.28 0.74 -19.67
N PHE A 216 7.26 0.63 -18.81
CA PHE A 216 7.43 0.59 -17.35
C PHE A 216 8.23 -0.63 -16.89
N ALA A 217 7.92 -1.83 -17.43
CA ALA A 217 8.66 -3.05 -17.08
C ALA A 217 10.15 -2.93 -17.43
N LYS A 218 10.46 -2.44 -18.63
CA LYS A 218 11.84 -2.18 -19.08
C LYS A 218 12.55 -1.16 -18.18
N LEU A 219 11.87 -0.06 -17.85
CA LEU A 219 12.42 0.96 -16.95
C LEU A 219 12.80 0.37 -15.59
N GLY A 220 11.98 -0.53 -15.03
CA GLY A 220 12.30 -1.20 -13.75
C GLY A 220 13.60 -2.00 -13.82
N VAL A 221 13.82 -2.72 -14.92
CA VAL A 221 15.08 -3.46 -15.16
C VAL A 221 16.25 -2.50 -15.32
N ASP A 222 16.10 -1.43 -16.09
CA ASP A 222 17.15 -0.43 -16.35
C ASP A 222 17.57 0.33 -15.07
N LEU A 223 16.62 0.58 -14.16
CA LEU A 223 16.89 1.19 -12.86
C LEU A 223 17.57 0.20 -11.89
N GLY A 224 17.47 -1.11 -12.12
CA GLY A 224 18.01 -2.15 -11.28
C GLY A 224 17.37 -2.23 -9.91
N VAL A 225 16.08 -1.92 -9.81
CA VAL A 225 15.27 -2.11 -8.59
C VAL A 225 14.98 -3.59 -8.35
N ASP A 226 14.62 -3.97 -7.13
CA ASP A 226 14.34 -5.37 -6.79
C ASP A 226 13.05 -5.86 -7.48
N TYR A 227 12.06 -4.98 -7.66
CA TYR A 227 10.83 -5.32 -8.39
C TYR A 227 10.17 -4.12 -9.08
N ALA A 228 9.44 -4.43 -10.15
CA ALA A 228 8.51 -3.52 -10.82
C ALA A 228 7.10 -4.14 -10.74
N VAL A 229 6.15 -3.49 -10.05
CA VAL A 229 4.83 -4.05 -9.82
C VAL A 229 3.76 -3.26 -10.56
N ILE A 230 2.87 -3.97 -11.26
CA ILE A 230 1.71 -3.42 -11.96
C ILE A 230 0.44 -3.86 -11.23
N LYS A 231 -0.40 -2.92 -10.84
CA LYS A 231 -1.71 -3.18 -10.24
C LYS A 231 -2.79 -2.34 -10.92
N HIS A 232 -4.05 -2.80 -10.88
CA HIS A 232 -5.17 -1.99 -11.33
C HIS A 232 -5.35 -0.73 -10.46
N CYS A 233 -6.01 0.29 -11.01
CA CYS A 233 -6.47 1.45 -10.26
C CYS A 233 -7.70 1.08 -9.41
N SER A 234 -7.76 1.59 -8.18
CA SER A 234 -8.95 1.49 -7.33
C SER A 234 -9.74 2.80 -7.41
N ASP A 235 -11.05 2.70 -7.59
CA ASP A 235 -11.97 3.85 -7.66
C ASP A 235 -12.94 3.85 -6.47
N ASP A 236 -13.63 4.96 -6.23
CA ASP A 236 -14.68 5.04 -5.22
C ASP A 236 -16.02 4.48 -5.74
N GLU A 237 -17.04 4.43 -4.86
CA GLU A 237 -18.37 3.93 -5.18
C GLU A 237 -19.14 4.80 -6.18
N GLN A 238 -18.66 6.02 -6.45
CA GLN A 238 -19.24 6.94 -7.43
C GLN A 238 -18.55 6.85 -8.80
N GLY A 239 -17.43 6.08 -8.88
CA GLY A 239 -16.64 6.00 -10.10
C GLY A 239 -15.92 7.32 -10.42
N SER A 240 -15.48 8.06 -9.41
CA SER A 240 -14.97 9.43 -9.54
C SER A 240 -13.68 9.53 -10.36
N LEU A 241 -12.89 8.46 -10.46
CA LEU A 241 -11.70 8.38 -11.32
C LEU A 241 -12.02 7.87 -12.74
N GLY A 242 -13.24 7.37 -12.98
CA GLY A 242 -13.69 6.92 -14.28
C GLY A 242 -13.01 5.63 -14.77
N VAL A 243 -12.63 4.72 -13.89
CA VAL A 243 -11.94 3.48 -14.24
C VAL A 243 -12.88 2.50 -14.95
N ASP A 244 -12.59 2.18 -16.21
CA ASP A 244 -13.30 1.13 -16.95
C ASP A 244 -12.68 -0.25 -16.68
N TYR A 245 -13.20 -0.94 -15.66
CA TYR A 245 -12.68 -2.27 -15.27
C TYR A 245 -12.85 -3.33 -16.34
N GLY A 246 -13.82 -3.19 -17.28
CA GLY A 246 -14.02 -4.14 -18.38
C GLY A 246 -12.87 -4.15 -19.39
N LYS A 247 -12.07 -3.10 -19.45
CA LYS A 247 -10.94 -3.02 -20.38
C LYS A 247 -9.67 -3.74 -19.90
N TYR A 248 -9.56 -4.12 -18.63
CA TYR A 248 -8.35 -4.79 -18.13
C TYR A 248 -8.10 -6.14 -18.79
N GLU A 249 -9.16 -6.87 -19.17
CA GLU A 249 -9.04 -8.15 -19.86
C GLU A 249 -8.30 -8.01 -21.21
N GLN A 250 -8.46 -6.87 -21.89
CA GLN A 250 -7.83 -6.58 -23.19
C GLN A 250 -6.31 -6.37 -23.09
N MET A 251 -5.79 -6.13 -21.87
CA MET A 251 -4.37 -5.89 -21.62
C MET A 251 -3.61 -7.14 -21.21
N HIS A 252 -4.29 -8.30 -21.18
CA HIS A 252 -3.73 -9.56 -20.70
C HIS A 252 -2.37 -9.90 -21.34
N ASP A 253 -2.29 -9.83 -22.67
CA ASP A 253 -1.06 -10.17 -23.41
C ASP A 253 0.06 -9.18 -23.14
N LEU A 254 -0.23 -7.88 -23.04
CA LEU A 254 0.75 -6.84 -22.67
C LEU A 254 1.29 -7.04 -21.23
N LEU A 255 0.43 -7.46 -20.32
CA LEU A 255 0.82 -7.75 -18.94
C LEU A 255 1.72 -8.99 -18.84
N LEU A 256 1.42 -10.03 -19.63
CA LEU A 256 2.30 -11.22 -19.75
C LEU A 256 3.64 -10.85 -20.40
N GLU A 257 3.62 -10.01 -21.45
CA GLU A 257 4.85 -9.50 -22.06
C GLU A 257 5.68 -8.71 -21.02
N ALA A 258 5.06 -7.85 -20.21
CA ALA A 258 5.76 -7.12 -19.17
C ALA A 258 6.44 -8.07 -18.16
N GLU A 259 5.77 -9.11 -17.68
CA GLU A 259 6.36 -10.10 -16.76
C GLU A 259 7.56 -10.84 -17.38
N SER A 260 7.59 -11.01 -18.71
CA SER A 260 8.70 -11.67 -19.42
C SER A 260 10.03 -10.92 -19.36
N PHE A 261 10.02 -9.61 -19.01
CA PHE A 261 11.23 -8.83 -18.78
C PHE A 261 11.88 -9.09 -17.41
N SER A 262 11.28 -9.91 -16.55
CA SER A 262 11.90 -10.29 -15.28
C SER A 262 13.30 -10.84 -15.46
N THR A 263 14.22 -10.38 -14.62
CA THR A 263 15.60 -10.87 -14.54
C THR A 263 15.86 -11.50 -13.16
N ASP A 264 17.08 -12.00 -12.94
CA ASP A 264 17.46 -12.45 -11.59
C ASP A 264 17.47 -11.31 -10.58
N MET A 265 17.82 -10.09 -11.02
CA MET A 265 17.93 -8.90 -10.17
C MET A 265 16.59 -8.18 -9.96
N THR A 266 15.79 -8.06 -11.01
CA THR A 266 14.53 -7.30 -11.01
C THR A 266 13.37 -8.20 -11.38
N LYS A 267 12.37 -8.32 -10.53
CA LYS A 267 11.14 -9.08 -10.82
C LYS A 267 10.04 -8.14 -11.29
N VAL A 268 9.49 -8.39 -12.47
CA VAL A 268 8.27 -7.71 -12.94
C VAL A 268 7.07 -8.54 -12.48
N ILE A 269 6.17 -7.92 -11.74
CA ILE A 269 5.08 -8.60 -11.03
C ILE A 269 3.76 -7.93 -11.39
N VAL A 270 2.81 -8.68 -11.92
CA VAL A 270 1.43 -8.22 -12.13
C VAL A 270 0.57 -8.72 -10.98
N LYS A 271 -0.22 -7.82 -10.37
CA LYS A 271 -1.21 -8.21 -9.35
C LYS A 271 -2.44 -8.82 -10.01
N TRP A 272 -2.28 -10.03 -10.52
CA TRP A 272 -3.28 -10.73 -11.31
C TRP A 272 -4.60 -10.94 -10.58
N SER A 273 -4.57 -11.20 -9.27
CA SER A 273 -5.80 -11.38 -8.50
C SER A 273 -6.70 -10.14 -8.58
N LYS A 274 -6.13 -8.94 -8.39
CA LYS A 274 -6.88 -7.69 -8.50
C LYS A 274 -7.33 -7.36 -9.92
N ILE A 275 -6.49 -7.65 -10.92
CA ILE A 275 -6.82 -7.42 -12.33
C ILE A 275 -7.96 -8.34 -12.78
N LEU A 276 -7.92 -9.62 -12.38
CA LEU A 276 -8.93 -10.61 -12.77
C LEU A 276 -10.24 -10.47 -12.00
N ASP A 277 -10.19 -10.05 -10.74
CA ASP A 277 -11.39 -9.81 -9.93
C ASP A 277 -12.05 -8.46 -10.27
N GLY A 278 -11.30 -7.53 -10.89
CA GLY A 278 -11.80 -6.23 -11.32
C GLY A 278 -12.29 -5.40 -10.13
N GLN A 279 -13.60 -5.14 -10.06
CA GLN A 279 -14.23 -4.41 -8.93
C GLN A 279 -15.13 -5.29 -8.06
N ILE A 280 -15.26 -6.58 -8.38
CA ILE A 280 -16.22 -7.47 -7.72
C ILE A 280 -15.53 -8.25 -6.60
N SER A 281 -15.92 -7.97 -5.36
CA SER A 281 -15.48 -8.77 -4.21
C SER A 281 -16.35 -10.01 -4.00
N SER A 282 -15.74 -11.11 -3.53
CA SER A 282 -16.44 -12.33 -3.08
C SER A 282 -17.06 -12.20 -1.69
N TYR A 283 -16.65 -11.18 -0.94
CA TYR A 283 -17.05 -10.89 0.45
C TYR A 283 -17.94 -9.63 0.52
N THR A 284 -18.70 -9.50 1.61
CA THR A 284 -19.55 -8.32 1.89
C THR A 284 -19.10 -7.55 3.12
N LYS A 285 -18.27 -8.15 3.98
CA LYS A 285 -17.80 -7.58 5.24
C LYS A 285 -16.33 -7.18 5.15
N MET A 286 -15.91 -6.17 5.90
CA MET A 286 -14.51 -5.72 5.95
C MET A 286 -13.82 -6.28 7.19
N TYR A 287 -13.20 -7.43 7.07
CA TYR A 287 -12.40 -8.04 8.15
C TYR A 287 -10.98 -7.46 8.23
N GLY A 288 -10.41 -7.10 7.09
CA GLY A 288 -9.02 -6.66 6.96
C GLY A 288 -8.63 -5.48 7.87
N PRO A 289 -9.50 -4.47 8.12
CA PRO A 289 -9.17 -3.36 9.03
C PRO A 289 -8.83 -3.77 10.46
N GLN A 290 -9.25 -4.97 10.91
CA GLN A 290 -8.84 -5.52 12.20
C GLN A 290 -7.30 -5.75 12.28
N PHE A 291 -6.65 -5.91 11.12
CA PHE A 291 -5.23 -6.25 11.01
C PHE A 291 -4.42 -5.21 10.24
N LEU A 292 -5.04 -4.42 9.38
CA LEU A 292 -4.45 -3.33 8.60
C LEU A 292 -5.36 -2.09 8.66
N LEU A 293 -5.02 -1.15 9.51
CA LEU A 293 -5.78 0.11 9.71
C LEU A 293 -5.21 1.22 8.82
N GLN A 294 -6.01 2.26 8.56
CA GLN A 294 -5.56 3.39 7.75
C GLN A 294 -5.71 4.73 8.49
N ILE A 295 -4.74 5.62 8.29
CA ILE A 295 -4.70 6.97 8.87
C ILE A 295 -4.38 7.99 7.75
N SER A 296 -5.18 9.04 7.69
CA SER A 296 -4.96 10.19 6.79
C SER A 296 -3.78 11.05 7.25
N GLY A 297 -3.16 11.77 6.32
CA GLY A 297 -2.19 12.83 6.64
C GLY A 297 -2.77 14.01 7.43
N SER A 298 -4.07 14.01 7.71
CA SER A 298 -4.76 14.92 8.63
C SER A 298 -4.88 14.39 10.06
N GLY A 299 -4.38 13.18 10.33
CA GLY A 299 -4.53 12.49 11.62
C GLY A 299 -5.82 11.69 11.78
N LEU A 300 -6.74 11.76 10.82
CA LEU A 300 -8.01 11.03 10.87
C LEU A 300 -7.78 9.52 10.75
N VAL A 301 -8.36 8.76 11.68
CA VAL A 301 -8.30 7.29 11.74
C VAL A 301 -9.60 6.71 11.20
N ALA A 302 -9.52 5.81 10.22
CA ALA A 302 -10.67 5.11 9.65
C ALA A 302 -10.31 3.66 9.24
N PRO A 303 -11.30 2.77 9.05
CA PRO A 303 -11.06 1.40 8.61
C PRO A 303 -10.36 1.31 7.25
N SER A 304 -10.62 2.27 6.35
CA SER A 304 -10.03 2.36 5.02
C SER A 304 -9.86 3.83 4.63
N GLY A 305 -8.83 4.13 3.84
CA GLY A 305 -8.64 5.45 3.24
C GLY A 305 -9.77 5.87 2.32
N MET A 306 -10.56 4.91 1.82
CA MET A 306 -11.78 5.19 1.05
C MET A 306 -12.88 5.88 1.91
N PHE A 307 -12.77 5.85 3.22
CA PHE A 307 -13.73 6.44 4.15
C PHE A 307 -13.26 7.75 4.79
N PHE A 308 -12.24 8.42 4.27
CA PHE A 308 -11.78 9.70 4.82
C PHE A 308 -12.72 10.88 4.52
N ASN A 309 -13.64 10.77 3.57
CA ASN A 309 -14.61 11.81 3.24
C ASN A 309 -15.68 11.96 4.34
N ALA A 310 -16.22 13.18 4.53
CA ALA A 310 -17.20 13.51 5.58
C ALA A 310 -18.49 12.70 5.47
N ARG A 311 -18.88 12.29 4.25
CA ARG A 311 -20.04 11.40 4.03
C ARG A 311 -19.93 10.06 4.77
N TYR A 312 -18.71 9.64 5.12
CA TYR A 312 -18.42 8.43 5.90
C TYR A 312 -18.10 8.71 7.38
N SER A 313 -18.48 9.85 7.92
CA SER A 313 -18.17 10.25 9.30
C SER A 313 -18.60 9.23 10.37
N LYS A 314 -19.60 8.39 10.08
CA LYS A 314 -20.00 7.27 10.95
C LYS A 314 -18.91 6.19 11.08
N LEU A 315 -17.99 6.10 10.10
CA LEU A 315 -16.85 5.19 10.07
C LEU A 315 -15.56 5.84 10.55
N HIS A 316 -15.56 7.13 10.87
CA HIS A 316 -14.39 7.79 11.45
C HIS A 316 -14.21 7.33 12.89
N ILE A 317 -13.04 6.79 13.20
CA ILE A 317 -12.73 6.22 14.53
C ILE A 317 -12.27 7.29 15.51
N GLY A 318 -11.49 8.27 15.05
CA GLY A 318 -10.97 9.36 15.85
C GLY A 318 -9.95 10.16 15.06
N ASN A 319 -9.31 11.13 15.73
CA ASN A 319 -8.16 11.85 15.18
C ASN A 319 -7.05 11.89 16.24
N PHE A 320 -5.90 11.27 15.95
CA PHE A 320 -4.83 11.14 16.94
C PHE A 320 -4.08 12.45 17.24
N MET A 321 -4.37 13.51 16.51
CA MET A 321 -3.88 14.86 16.83
C MET A 321 -4.76 15.58 17.87
N ASP A 322 -5.95 15.04 18.17
CA ASP A 322 -6.85 15.56 19.19
C ASP A 322 -6.76 14.75 20.50
N GLU A 323 -6.43 13.46 20.39
CA GLU A 323 -6.31 12.53 21.52
C GLU A 323 -5.25 11.47 21.21
N ARG A 324 -4.65 10.84 22.22
CA ARG A 324 -3.64 9.78 22.02
C ARG A 324 -4.26 8.59 21.28
N PHE A 325 -3.49 7.98 20.36
CA PHE A 325 -3.97 6.82 19.61
C PHE A 325 -4.35 5.63 20.53
N ILE A 326 -3.63 5.45 21.62
CA ILE A 326 -3.94 4.41 22.61
C ILE A 326 -5.33 4.60 23.23
N ASP A 327 -5.76 5.86 23.43
CA ASP A 327 -7.10 6.18 23.94
C ASP A 327 -8.17 5.96 22.86
N ILE A 328 -7.88 6.35 21.60
CA ILE A 328 -8.71 6.00 20.43
C ILE A 328 -8.90 4.49 20.37
N PHE A 329 -7.81 3.72 20.43
CA PHE A 329 -7.84 2.27 20.37
C PHE A 329 -8.69 1.66 21.50
N LYS A 330 -8.60 2.18 22.72
CA LYS A 330 -9.39 1.71 23.89
C LYS A 330 -10.83 2.19 23.89
N SER A 331 -11.20 3.13 23.02
CA SER A 331 -12.53 3.78 23.02
C SER A 331 -13.66 2.88 22.55
N GLN A 332 -14.88 3.14 23.07
CA GLN A 332 -16.12 2.53 22.57
C GLN A 332 -16.38 2.88 21.09
N ARG A 333 -15.87 4.02 20.61
CA ARG A 333 -16.02 4.43 19.21
C ARG A 333 -15.26 3.50 18.29
N TYR A 334 -14.01 3.14 18.64
CA TYR A 334 -13.24 2.12 17.94
C TYR A 334 -14.02 0.81 17.84
N ASP A 335 -14.51 0.30 18.97
CA ASP A 335 -15.23 -0.97 19.02
C ASP A 335 -16.51 -0.95 18.19
N ARG A 336 -17.29 0.16 18.27
CA ARG A 336 -18.51 0.31 17.46
C ARG A 336 -18.23 0.26 15.95
N VAL A 337 -17.23 0.99 15.47
CA VAL A 337 -16.89 1.04 14.04
C VAL A 337 -16.36 -0.31 13.58
N MET A 338 -15.43 -0.91 14.32
CA MET A 338 -14.82 -2.18 13.96
C MET A 338 -15.82 -3.35 13.98
N ASN A 339 -16.78 -3.35 14.92
CA ASN A 339 -17.87 -4.32 14.96
C ASN A 339 -18.91 -4.07 13.86
N TYR A 340 -19.16 -2.79 13.50
CA TYR A 340 -20.11 -2.46 12.46
C TYR A 340 -19.66 -2.98 11.08
N ILE A 341 -18.41 -2.80 10.71
CA ILE A 341 -17.89 -3.20 9.39
C ILE A 341 -17.81 -4.72 9.17
N VAL A 342 -17.93 -5.52 10.24
CA VAL A 342 -18.01 -6.99 10.16
C VAL A 342 -19.44 -7.52 10.43
N SER A 343 -20.42 -6.65 10.65
CA SER A 343 -21.82 -7.00 10.91
C SER A 343 -22.63 -7.18 9.62
N ASP A 344 -23.80 -7.79 9.72
CA ASP A 344 -24.73 -7.95 8.60
C ASP A 344 -25.39 -6.62 8.14
N ARG A 345 -25.18 -5.52 8.90
CA ARG A 345 -25.65 -4.18 8.54
C ARG A 345 -24.70 -3.42 7.63
N PHE A 346 -23.50 -3.95 7.39
CA PHE A 346 -22.49 -3.38 6.52
C PHE A 346 -22.36 -4.24 5.25
N ASP A 347 -22.32 -3.59 4.09
CA ASP A 347 -22.03 -4.24 2.83
C ASP A 347 -20.94 -3.47 2.09
N CYS A 348 -19.74 -4.05 2.04
CA CYS A 348 -18.60 -3.39 1.42
C CYS A 348 -18.77 -3.29 -0.12
N LYS A 349 -19.59 -4.12 -0.76
CA LYS A 349 -19.87 -4.04 -2.21
C LYS A 349 -20.55 -2.75 -2.60
N THR A 350 -21.44 -2.24 -1.74
CA THR A 350 -22.17 -0.98 -1.97
C THR A 350 -21.40 0.24 -1.49
N MET A 351 -20.43 0.05 -0.57
CA MET A 351 -19.66 1.13 0.04
C MET A 351 -18.33 1.41 -0.65
N MET A 352 -17.91 0.54 -1.57
CA MET A 352 -16.61 0.60 -2.22
C MET A 352 -16.78 0.42 -3.73
N GLY A 353 -16.21 1.32 -4.52
CA GLY A 353 -16.28 1.25 -5.99
C GLY A 353 -15.38 0.18 -6.58
N SER A 354 -14.38 -0.27 -5.81
CA SER A 354 -13.45 -1.32 -6.21
C SER A 354 -12.86 -2.05 -5.00
N LEU A 355 -11.90 -2.93 -5.26
CA LEU A 355 -11.24 -3.71 -4.22
C LEU A 355 -10.39 -2.83 -3.30
N PRO A 356 -10.63 -2.81 -1.98
CA PRO A 356 -9.85 -2.04 -1.02
C PRO A 356 -8.41 -2.57 -0.90
N ILE A 357 -7.55 -1.83 -0.20
CA ILE A 357 -6.18 -2.28 0.09
C ILE A 357 -6.18 -3.59 0.88
N GLN A 358 -7.16 -3.76 1.77
CA GLN A 358 -7.33 -4.97 2.60
C GLN A 358 -8.00 -6.14 1.85
N HIS A 359 -8.14 -6.09 0.53
CA HIS A 359 -8.84 -7.11 -0.26
C HIS A 359 -8.39 -8.53 0.06
N TYR A 360 -7.08 -8.80 0.04
CA TYR A 360 -6.55 -10.13 0.31
C TYR A 360 -6.87 -10.64 1.71
N LEU A 361 -6.83 -9.75 2.71
CA LEU A 361 -7.22 -10.07 4.09
C LEU A 361 -8.70 -10.40 4.19
N ASN A 362 -9.55 -9.61 3.50
CA ASN A 362 -10.99 -9.84 3.50
C ASN A 362 -11.33 -11.20 2.88
N VAL A 363 -10.72 -11.54 1.73
CA VAL A 363 -10.92 -12.85 1.07
C VAL A 363 -10.47 -13.99 1.99
N ALA A 364 -9.27 -13.91 2.53
CA ALA A 364 -8.70 -14.98 3.34
C ALA A 364 -9.51 -15.25 4.63
N ILE A 365 -9.97 -14.18 5.28
CA ILE A 365 -10.75 -14.29 6.51
C ILE A 365 -12.18 -14.77 6.22
N ASP A 366 -12.80 -14.22 5.15
CA ASP A 366 -14.14 -14.64 4.73
C ASP A 366 -14.17 -16.14 4.35
N ASP A 367 -13.17 -16.59 3.59
CA ASP A 367 -13.03 -18.00 3.23
C ASP A 367 -12.77 -18.90 4.44
N HIS A 368 -11.97 -18.43 5.41
CA HIS A 368 -11.75 -19.15 6.68
C HIS A 368 -13.07 -19.30 7.45
N LEU A 369 -13.82 -18.21 7.64
CA LEU A 369 -15.09 -18.21 8.37
C LEU A 369 -16.17 -19.07 7.71
N LYS A 370 -16.13 -19.19 6.38
CA LYS A 370 -17.02 -20.04 5.58
C LYS A 370 -16.55 -21.50 5.45
N GLY A 371 -15.40 -21.83 6.04
CA GLY A 371 -14.81 -23.17 5.96
C GLY A 371 -14.30 -23.59 4.57
N LYS A 372 -14.11 -22.62 3.65
CA LYS A 372 -13.64 -22.88 2.29
C LYS A 372 -12.13 -23.08 2.21
N ASN A 373 -11.37 -22.19 2.86
CA ASN A 373 -9.94 -22.23 2.93
C ASN A 373 -9.49 -21.78 4.33
N LEU A 374 -8.99 -22.73 5.13
CA LEU A 374 -8.63 -22.44 6.52
C LEU A 374 -7.28 -21.78 6.59
N LEU A 375 -7.23 -20.56 7.15
CA LEU A 375 -5.99 -19.95 7.59
C LEU A 375 -5.32 -20.86 8.63
N LYS A 376 -4.04 -21.12 8.45
CA LYS A 376 -3.21 -21.96 9.33
C LYS A 376 -1.89 -21.24 9.58
N PRO A 377 -1.22 -21.55 10.71
CA PRO A 377 0.16 -21.10 10.88
C PRO A 377 1.03 -21.65 9.74
N PRO A 378 2.06 -20.93 9.32
CA PRO A 378 2.95 -21.38 8.25
C PRO A 378 3.64 -22.70 8.71
N THR A 379 3.74 -23.65 7.77
CA THR A 379 4.44 -24.91 8.00
C THR A 379 5.95 -24.79 7.92
N ASN A 380 6.42 -23.71 7.24
CA ASN A 380 7.83 -23.38 7.10
C ASN A 380 8.23 -22.31 8.12
N SER A 381 9.42 -22.46 8.72
CA SER A 381 9.99 -21.47 9.65
C SER A 381 10.51 -20.19 8.94
N GLU A 382 10.72 -20.24 7.63
CA GLU A 382 11.15 -19.08 6.86
C GLU A 382 10.01 -18.06 6.72
N LYS A 383 10.27 -16.85 7.21
CA LYS A 383 9.34 -15.74 7.04
C LYS A 383 9.53 -15.10 5.67
N PRO A 384 8.45 -14.73 4.97
CA PRO A 384 8.58 -13.95 3.75
C PRO A 384 9.17 -12.57 4.07
N MET A 385 9.71 -11.94 3.04
CA MET A 385 10.11 -10.55 3.15
C MET A 385 8.92 -9.68 3.59
N HIS A 386 9.21 -8.64 4.35
CA HIS A 386 8.20 -7.66 4.83
C HIS A 386 7.01 -8.31 5.56
N VAL A 387 7.28 -9.29 6.40
CA VAL A 387 6.25 -10.09 7.09
C VAL A 387 5.23 -9.23 7.86
N ASN A 388 5.64 -8.07 8.38
CA ASN A 388 4.81 -7.16 9.16
C ASN A 388 3.92 -6.21 8.31
N PHE A 389 4.00 -6.30 6.96
CA PHE A 389 3.15 -5.54 6.03
C PHE A 389 2.19 -6.50 5.33
N LEU A 390 0.92 -6.44 5.71
CA LEU A 390 -0.13 -7.39 5.31
C LEU A 390 -0.68 -7.12 3.90
#